data_02e21a37d0aadc8fadc4f4a67329ec44
#
_entry.id   02e21a37d0aadc8fadc4f4a67329ec44
#
_cell.length_a   1.000
_cell.length_b   1.000
_cell.length_c   1.000
_cell.angle_alpha   90.00
_cell.angle_beta   90.00
_cell.angle_gamma   90.00
#
_symmetry.space_group_name_H-M   'P 1'
#
loop_
_entity.id
_entity.type
_entity.pdbx_description
1 polymer ?
#
loop_
_entity_poly.entity_id
_entity_poly.type
_entity_poly.pdbx_seq_one_letter_code
_entity_poly.pdbx_strand_id
1 'polypeptide(L)'
;METKQMIADGKTALGIEFGSTRIKVVLIDKDHHPIASGSHDWENRLENNIWTYTLEDIWSGLQDSYQNLVNDVKEKYDITLTKVGSIGFSAMMHGYMAFDKDGELLVPFRTWRNTMTEEASEKLTEAFSYHIPQRWSIAHLYQAILKGEPHVKDIDYIATLEAYVHWKLTGKRVLGIGDVAGMFPVDSTTRDYNEKMVQQFDEQVASYGFPWKLRGILPKCLVAGQDAGCLTEEGAKLLDPSGRLEAGIPLCPPEGDAGTGMVATNS
;
A
#
# COMPACT_ATOMS: atom_id res chain seq x y z
N MET A 1 -22.71 21.59 -12.53
CA MET A 1 -22.03 22.30 -11.40
C MET A 1 -20.70 22.73 -11.94
N GLU A 2 -20.31 23.98 -11.79
CA GLU A 2 -18.97 24.42 -12.21
C GLU A 2 -17.89 23.69 -11.41
N THR A 3 -16.78 23.36 -12.04
CA THR A 3 -15.64 22.65 -11.41
C THR A 3 -15.20 23.32 -10.10
N LYS A 4 -15.15 24.66 -10.09
CA LYS A 4 -14.84 25.46 -8.91
C LYS A 4 -15.77 25.15 -7.73
N GLN A 5 -17.08 25.04 -7.96
CA GLN A 5 -18.04 24.73 -6.91
C GLN A 5 -17.93 23.27 -6.43
N MET A 6 -17.59 22.33 -7.32
CA MET A 6 -17.36 20.92 -6.92
C MET A 6 -16.17 20.80 -5.98
N ILE A 7 -15.08 21.51 -6.28
CA ILE A 7 -13.88 21.53 -5.40
C ILE A 7 -14.25 22.12 -4.03
N ALA A 8 -14.92 23.30 -4.02
CA ALA A 8 -15.31 23.96 -2.78
C ALA A 8 -16.26 23.11 -1.92
N ASP A 9 -17.14 22.33 -2.55
CA ASP A 9 -18.07 21.43 -1.88
C ASP A 9 -17.43 20.10 -1.44
N GLY A 10 -16.18 19.79 -1.82
CA GLY A 10 -15.52 18.52 -1.58
C GLY A 10 -16.14 17.37 -2.39
N LYS A 11 -16.72 17.64 -3.56
CA LYS A 11 -17.36 16.65 -4.45
C LYS A 11 -16.41 16.14 -5.54
N THR A 12 -15.16 15.97 -5.22
CA THR A 12 -14.08 15.49 -6.08
C THR A 12 -13.48 14.23 -5.46
N ALA A 13 -12.77 13.43 -6.25
CA ALA A 13 -12.01 12.31 -5.72
C ALA A 13 -10.51 12.52 -5.94
N LEU A 14 -9.71 12.10 -4.96
CA LEU A 14 -8.26 12.19 -4.98
C LEU A 14 -7.68 10.79 -5.22
N GLY A 15 -6.98 10.62 -6.33
CA GLY A 15 -6.20 9.42 -6.63
C GLY A 15 -4.72 9.66 -6.34
N ILE A 16 -4.08 8.71 -5.68
CA ILE A 16 -2.64 8.76 -5.35
C ILE A 16 -1.99 7.48 -5.86
N GLU A 17 -0.94 7.62 -6.68
CA GLU A 17 -0.17 6.51 -7.24
C GLU A 17 1.29 6.59 -6.82
N PHE A 18 1.79 5.53 -6.21
CA PHE A 18 3.22 5.34 -5.95
C PHE A 18 3.84 4.46 -7.05
N GLY A 19 4.18 5.08 -8.18
CA GLY A 19 4.91 4.41 -9.25
C GLY A 19 6.40 4.26 -8.92
N SER A 20 7.13 3.40 -9.65
CA SER A 20 8.54 3.09 -9.36
C SER A 20 9.50 4.27 -9.54
N THR A 21 9.12 5.30 -10.30
CA THR A 21 9.97 6.47 -10.59
C THR A 21 9.31 7.80 -10.23
N ARG A 22 8.02 7.77 -9.91
CA ARG A 22 7.23 8.98 -9.66
C ARG A 22 6.03 8.68 -8.76
N ILE A 23 5.82 9.53 -7.77
CA ILE A 23 4.56 9.61 -7.03
C ILE A 23 3.68 10.61 -7.76
N LYS A 24 2.42 10.27 -8.02
CA LYS A 24 1.44 11.14 -8.68
C LYS A 24 0.20 11.28 -7.81
N VAL A 25 -0.35 12.49 -7.82
CA VAL A 25 -1.62 12.79 -7.17
C VAL A 25 -2.51 13.50 -8.18
N VAL A 26 -3.74 13.03 -8.33
CA VAL A 26 -4.69 13.55 -9.32
C VAL A 26 -6.03 13.81 -8.65
N LEU A 27 -6.57 14.99 -8.86
CA LEU A 27 -7.94 15.35 -8.48
C LEU A 27 -8.84 15.16 -9.69
N ILE A 28 -9.91 14.40 -9.54
CA ILE A 28 -10.89 14.15 -10.61
C ILE A 28 -12.28 14.68 -10.24
N ASP A 29 -13.04 15.04 -11.27
CA ASP A 29 -14.44 15.44 -11.13
C ASP A 29 -15.40 14.22 -11.11
N LYS A 30 -16.71 14.48 -11.04
CA LYS A 30 -17.77 13.46 -11.05
C LYS A 30 -17.85 12.64 -12.34
N ASP A 31 -17.26 13.12 -13.42
CA ASP A 31 -17.25 12.48 -14.74
C ASP A 31 -15.88 11.81 -15.00
N HIS A 32 -15.06 11.69 -13.95
CA HIS A 32 -13.71 11.11 -13.91
C HIS A 32 -12.67 11.88 -14.75
N HIS A 33 -12.91 13.15 -15.08
CA HIS A 33 -11.91 13.97 -15.78
C HIS A 33 -10.90 14.52 -14.77
N PRO A 34 -9.58 14.43 -15.07
CA PRO A 34 -8.55 15.10 -14.29
C PRO A 34 -8.73 16.62 -14.31
N ILE A 35 -8.80 17.25 -13.15
CA ILE A 35 -8.97 18.70 -13.02
C ILE A 35 -7.75 19.38 -12.42
N ALA A 36 -6.98 18.68 -11.61
CA ALA A 36 -5.70 19.13 -11.09
C ALA A 36 -4.77 17.94 -10.84
N SER A 37 -3.47 18.19 -10.80
CA SER A 37 -2.48 17.15 -10.53
C SER A 37 -1.23 17.69 -9.86
N GLY A 38 -0.52 16.79 -9.17
CA GLY A 38 0.80 17.03 -8.63
C GLY A 38 1.66 15.77 -8.74
N SER A 39 2.97 15.93 -8.70
CA SER A 39 3.87 14.77 -8.74
C SER A 39 5.20 15.08 -8.08
N HIS A 40 5.91 14.01 -7.72
CA HIS A 40 7.26 14.03 -7.20
C HIS A 40 8.06 12.89 -7.85
N ASP A 41 9.21 13.20 -8.43
CA ASP A 41 10.12 12.17 -8.97
C ASP A 41 10.96 11.61 -7.85
N TRP A 42 11.02 10.30 -7.73
CA TRP A 42 11.82 9.60 -6.74
C TRP A 42 12.57 8.41 -7.34
N GLU A 43 13.50 7.84 -6.60
CA GLU A 43 14.36 6.79 -7.11
C GLU A 43 14.42 5.59 -6.18
N ASN A 44 14.28 4.39 -6.77
CA ASN A 44 14.55 3.12 -6.08
C ASN A 44 16.06 2.95 -5.94
N ARG A 45 16.57 2.96 -4.71
CA ARG A 45 18.02 2.88 -4.42
C ARG A 45 18.43 1.46 -4.08
N LEU A 46 19.65 1.10 -4.49
CA LEU A 46 20.29 -0.15 -4.06
C LEU A 46 21.19 0.14 -2.85
N GLU A 47 20.73 -0.23 -1.67
CA GLU A 47 21.45 -0.05 -0.41
C GLU A 47 21.73 -1.42 0.24
N ASN A 48 22.98 -1.73 0.51
CA ASN A 48 23.39 -3.03 1.08
C ASN A 48 22.83 -4.25 0.32
N ASN A 49 22.81 -4.19 -1.00
CA ASN A 49 22.20 -5.19 -1.91
C ASN A 49 20.67 -5.33 -1.79
N ILE A 50 19.98 -4.35 -1.24
CA ILE A 50 18.53 -4.29 -1.15
C ILE A 50 18.03 -3.11 -1.98
N TRP A 51 17.15 -3.36 -2.95
CA TRP A 51 16.40 -2.31 -3.62
C TRP A 51 15.32 -1.79 -2.69
N THR A 52 15.39 -0.51 -2.34
CA THR A 52 14.58 0.10 -1.28
C THR A 52 14.17 1.55 -1.58
N TYR A 53 13.16 2.02 -0.87
CA TYR A 53 12.86 3.41 -0.57
C TYR A 53 12.84 3.55 0.95
N THR A 54 13.30 4.68 1.49
CA THR A 54 13.16 4.95 2.93
C THR A 54 11.75 5.43 3.27
N LEU A 55 11.36 5.34 4.54
CA LEU A 55 10.09 5.91 4.99
C LEU A 55 10.06 7.43 4.77
N GLU A 56 11.21 8.10 4.89
CA GLU A 56 11.33 9.53 4.60
C GLU A 56 11.04 9.84 3.13
N ASP A 57 11.57 9.05 2.18
CA ASP A 57 11.29 9.21 0.75
C ASP A 57 9.78 9.07 0.47
N ILE A 58 9.13 8.07 1.09
CA ILE A 58 7.70 7.82 0.92
C ILE A 58 6.89 9.05 1.35
N TRP A 59 7.14 9.55 2.57
CA TRP A 59 6.35 10.66 3.11
C TRP A 59 6.69 12.00 2.50
N SER A 60 7.97 12.32 2.33
CA SER A 60 8.37 13.58 1.69
C SER A 60 7.88 13.66 0.24
N GLY A 61 7.98 12.56 -0.51
CA GLY A 61 7.51 12.50 -1.88
C GLY A 61 5.98 12.60 -2.00
N LEU A 62 5.23 11.96 -1.09
CA LEU A 62 3.78 12.08 -1.05
C LEU A 62 3.34 13.50 -0.70
N GLN A 63 3.95 14.10 0.33
CA GLN A 63 3.65 15.47 0.76
C GLN A 63 3.94 16.49 -0.33
N ASP A 64 5.08 16.37 -1.02
CA ASP A 64 5.46 17.23 -2.14
C ASP A 64 4.47 17.09 -3.31
N SER A 65 4.11 15.85 -3.68
CA SER A 65 3.11 15.58 -4.71
C SER A 65 1.76 16.20 -4.38
N TYR A 66 1.31 16.06 -3.13
CA TYR A 66 0.05 16.64 -2.66
C TYR A 66 0.12 18.19 -2.66
N GLN A 67 1.20 18.77 -2.18
CA GLN A 67 1.38 20.22 -2.19
C GLN A 67 1.41 20.78 -3.62
N ASN A 68 2.03 20.08 -4.56
CA ASN A 68 2.02 20.45 -5.98
C ASN A 68 0.60 20.43 -6.56
N LEU A 69 -0.21 19.43 -6.20
CA LEU A 69 -1.63 19.42 -6.57
C LEU A 69 -2.42 20.59 -5.94
N VAL A 70 -2.21 20.88 -4.66
CA VAL A 70 -2.86 22.03 -4.00
C VAL A 70 -2.52 23.35 -4.68
N ASN A 71 -1.27 23.51 -5.10
CA ASN A 71 -0.82 24.69 -5.86
C ASN A 71 -1.50 24.75 -7.24
N ASP A 72 -1.60 23.64 -7.95
CA ASP A 72 -2.29 23.54 -9.25
C ASP A 72 -3.78 23.88 -9.13
N VAL A 73 -4.45 23.41 -8.06
CA VAL A 73 -5.85 23.81 -7.74
C VAL A 73 -5.95 25.32 -7.48
N LYS A 74 -5.02 25.86 -6.71
CA LYS A 74 -5.01 27.29 -6.40
C LYS A 74 -4.79 28.14 -7.64
N GLU A 75 -3.87 27.76 -8.50
CA GLU A 75 -3.56 28.47 -9.76
C GLU A 75 -4.75 28.45 -10.72
N LYS A 76 -5.35 27.27 -10.95
CA LYS A 76 -6.42 27.08 -11.94
C LYS A 76 -7.78 27.63 -11.49
N TYR A 77 -8.08 27.50 -10.20
CA TYR A 77 -9.44 27.74 -9.68
C TYR A 77 -9.50 28.83 -8.62
N ASP A 78 -8.37 29.34 -8.13
CA ASP A 78 -8.29 30.29 -7.00
C ASP A 78 -9.04 29.78 -5.76
N ILE A 79 -8.85 28.49 -5.44
CA ILE A 79 -9.43 27.82 -4.26
C ILE A 79 -8.30 27.24 -3.42
N THR A 80 -8.42 27.29 -2.10
CA THR A 80 -7.63 26.48 -1.18
C THR A 80 -8.33 25.14 -1.01
N LEU A 81 -7.67 24.03 -1.38
CA LEU A 81 -8.20 22.68 -1.22
C LEU A 81 -8.14 22.29 0.27
N THR A 82 -9.29 22.06 0.89
CA THR A 82 -9.38 21.63 2.30
C THR A 82 -10.09 20.28 2.45
N LYS A 83 -10.82 19.84 1.44
CA LYS A 83 -11.55 18.57 1.48
C LYS A 83 -11.75 17.99 0.08
N VAL A 84 -11.91 16.68 0.05
CA VAL A 84 -12.32 15.90 -1.13
C VAL A 84 -13.38 14.89 -0.70
N GLY A 85 -14.11 14.32 -1.65
CA GLY A 85 -15.19 13.37 -1.36
C GLY A 85 -14.67 11.97 -1.02
N SER A 86 -13.52 11.57 -1.58
CA SER A 86 -12.88 10.29 -1.30
C SER A 86 -11.40 10.32 -1.70
N ILE A 87 -10.63 9.38 -1.13
CA ILE A 87 -9.21 9.17 -1.48
C ILE A 87 -9.03 7.70 -1.87
N GLY A 88 -8.31 7.45 -2.96
CA GLY A 88 -7.89 6.11 -3.39
C GLY A 88 -6.37 6.04 -3.57
N PHE A 89 -5.79 4.88 -3.22
CA PHE A 89 -4.37 4.60 -3.39
C PHE A 89 -4.14 3.49 -4.39
N SER A 90 -3.12 3.68 -5.21
CA SER A 90 -2.49 2.65 -6.03
C SER A 90 -0.98 2.71 -5.81
N ALA A 91 -0.33 1.56 -5.70
CA ALA A 91 1.14 1.53 -5.63
C ALA A 91 1.71 0.35 -6.42
N MET A 92 3.03 0.40 -6.64
CA MET A 92 3.77 -0.73 -7.15
C MET A 92 3.53 -1.96 -6.26
N MET A 93 3.00 -3.01 -6.85
CA MET A 93 2.64 -4.25 -6.14
C MET A 93 3.84 -4.93 -5.48
N HIS A 94 3.53 -5.84 -4.56
CA HIS A 94 4.49 -6.72 -3.91
C HIS A 94 5.42 -6.01 -2.92
N GLY A 95 6.49 -6.68 -2.56
CA GLY A 95 7.48 -6.18 -1.61
C GLY A 95 7.19 -6.63 -0.17
N TYR A 96 8.05 -6.17 0.73
CA TYR A 96 8.05 -6.63 2.11
C TYR A 96 8.44 -5.50 3.05
N MET A 97 7.49 -5.07 3.83
CA MET A 97 7.64 -4.15 4.95
C MET A 97 7.19 -4.89 6.22
N ALA A 98 8.09 -5.12 7.16
CA ALA A 98 7.79 -5.80 8.41
C ALA A 98 7.88 -4.82 9.59
N PHE A 99 6.83 -4.77 10.39
CA PHE A 99 6.69 -3.86 11.51
C PHE A 99 6.54 -4.63 12.83
N ASP A 100 7.07 -4.06 13.90
CA ASP A 100 6.85 -4.55 15.25
C ASP A 100 5.51 -4.04 15.84
N LYS A 101 5.24 -4.42 17.09
CA LYS A 101 4.03 -4.03 17.83
C LYS A 101 3.91 -2.50 18.07
N ASP A 102 5.01 -1.78 18.06
CA ASP A 102 5.07 -0.33 18.24
C ASP A 102 4.95 0.41 16.89
N GLY A 103 4.92 -0.34 15.78
CA GLY A 103 4.76 0.17 14.42
C GLY A 103 6.05 0.69 13.80
N GLU A 104 7.20 0.24 14.34
CA GLU A 104 8.53 0.54 13.81
C GLU A 104 8.92 -0.46 12.72
N LEU A 105 9.54 0.03 11.66
CA LEU A 105 10.01 -0.79 10.54
C LEU A 105 11.24 -1.59 10.97
N LEU A 106 11.12 -2.91 10.99
CA LEU A 106 12.15 -3.83 11.51
C LEU A 106 13.34 -4.01 10.58
N VAL A 107 13.13 -3.91 9.27
CA VAL A 107 14.16 -4.07 8.23
C VAL A 107 13.88 -3.09 7.09
N PRO A 108 14.87 -2.71 6.26
CA PRO A 108 14.63 -1.88 5.08
C PRO A 108 13.51 -2.45 4.21
N PHE A 109 12.67 -1.57 3.66
CA PHE A 109 11.64 -1.98 2.70
C PHE A 109 12.27 -2.73 1.51
N ARG A 110 11.87 -3.98 1.30
CA ARG A 110 12.32 -4.80 0.16
C ARG A 110 11.29 -4.66 -0.96
N THR A 111 11.63 -3.91 -2.00
CA THR A 111 10.72 -3.67 -3.13
C THR A 111 10.59 -4.89 -4.04
N TRP A 112 9.66 -4.86 -5.00
CA TRP A 112 9.45 -5.89 -6.02
C TRP A 112 10.71 -6.23 -6.86
N ARG A 113 11.71 -5.36 -6.88
CA ARG A 113 12.98 -5.56 -7.61
C ARG A 113 13.93 -6.54 -6.94
N ASN A 114 13.69 -6.89 -5.69
CA ASN A 114 14.54 -7.84 -4.96
C ASN A 114 14.23 -9.27 -5.36
N THR A 115 15.27 -10.00 -5.77
CA THR A 115 15.20 -11.41 -6.24
C THR A 115 15.95 -12.38 -5.30
N MET A 116 16.15 -11.98 -4.04
CA MET A 116 16.91 -12.75 -3.04
C MET A 116 16.16 -13.94 -2.43
N THR A 117 14.97 -14.28 -2.93
CA THR A 117 13.98 -15.18 -2.31
C THR A 117 13.78 -16.48 -3.10
N GLU A 118 14.75 -16.88 -3.93
CA GLU A 118 14.64 -18.06 -4.81
C GLU A 118 14.33 -19.34 -4.02
N GLU A 119 15.13 -19.62 -2.98
CA GLU A 119 14.95 -20.81 -2.13
C GLU A 119 13.55 -20.85 -1.48
N ALA A 120 13.10 -19.74 -0.95
CA ALA A 120 11.77 -19.63 -0.34
C ALA A 120 10.65 -19.80 -1.36
N SER A 121 10.79 -19.18 -2.52
CA SER A 121 9.85 -19.29 -3.64
C SER A 121 9.66 -20.73 -4.10
N GLU A 122 10.76 -21.48 -4.30
CA GLU A 122 10.73 -22.88 -4.70
C GLU A 122 10.05 -23.76 -3.64
N LYS A 123 10.46 -23.64 -2.38
CA LYS A 123 9.92 -24.44 -1.27
C LYS A 123 8.41 -24.17 -1.05
N LEU A 124 7.98 -22.91 -1.14
CA LEU A 124 6.58 -22.56 -1.01
C LEU A 124 5.76 -23.04 -2.22
N THR A 125 6.32 -22.95 -3.42
CA THR A 125 5.68 -23.47 -4.64
C THR A 125 5.42 -24.97 -4.54
N GLU A 126 6.39 -25.73 -4.04
CA GLU A 126 6.24 -27.16 -3.79
C GLU A 126 5.18 -27.44 -2.72
N ALA A 127 5.30 -26.78 -1.56
CA ALA A 127 4.41 -27.00 -0.41
C ALA A 127 2.95 -26.70 -0.72
N PHE A 128 2.70 -25.62 -1.47
CA PHE A 128 1.34 -25.20 -1.81
C PHE A 128 0.81 -25.84 -3.10
N SER A 129 1.67 -26.50 -3.90
CA SER A 129 1.36 -26.90 -5.28
C SER A 129 0.79 -25.71 -6.08
N TYR A 130 1.33 -24.53 -5.84
CA TYR A 130 0.91 -23.26 -6.41
C TYR A 130 2.14 -22.37 -6.61
N HIS A 131 2.28 -21.75 -7.79
CA HIS A 131 3.46 -20.94 -8.10
C HIS A 131 3.53 -19.68 -7.22
N ILE A 132 4.60 -19.56 -6.44
CA ILE A 132 4.89 -18.40 -5.59
C ILE A 132 6.05 -17.61 -6.21
N PRO A 133 5.79 -16.42 -6.78
CA PRO A 133 6.85 -15.58 -7.34
C PRO A 133 7.80 -15.04 -6.26
N GLN A 134 9.08 -14.88 -6.60
CA GLN A 134 10.11 -14.41 -5.68
C GLN A 134 9.80 -13.04 -5.06
N ARG A 135 9.11 -12.18 -5.79
CA ARG A 135 8.77 -10.81 -5.36
C ARG A 135 7.61 -10.71 -4.37
N TRP A 136 6.88 -11.80 -4.13
CA TRP A 136 5.76 -11.79 -3.20
C TRP A 136 6.19 -11.65 -1.74
N SER A 137 5.38 -10.97 -0.93
CA SER A 137 5.67 -10.72 0.49
C SER A 137 5.93 -12.01 1.27
N ILE A 138 5.17 -13.08 0.98
CA ILE A 138 5.34 -14.38 1.63
C ILE A 138 6.69 -15.05 1.31
N ALA A 139 7.20 -14.86 0.09
CA ALA A 139 8.52 -15.36 -0.30
C ALA A 139 9.63 -14.63 0.48
N HIS A 140 9.49 -13.31 0.67
CA HIS A 140 10.42 -12.53 1.49
C HIS A 140 10.38 -12.93 2.97
N LEU A 141 9.18 -13.11 3.54
CA LEU A 141 9.02 -13.58 4.91
C LEU A 141 9.67 -14.96 5.10
N TYR A 142 9.36 -15.90 4.21
CA TYR A 142 9.90 -17.25 4.35
C TYR A 142 11.41 -17.30 4.12
N GLN A 143 11.95 -16.48 3.22
CA GLN A 143 13.40 -16.35 3.03
C GLN A 143 14.09 -15.78 4.28
N ALA A 144 13.48 -14.80 4.95
CA ALA A 144 13.99 -14.27 6.21
C ALA A 144 14.00 -15.36 7.31
N ILE A 145 12.98 -16.19 7.37
CA ILE A 145 12.92 -17.36 8.28
C ILE A 145 14.05 -18.34 7.97
N LEU A 146 14.21 -18.74 6.71
CA LEU A 146 15.24 -19.69 6.28
C LEU A 146 16.67 -19.18 6.57
N LYS A 147 16.88 -17.86 6.47
CA LYS A 147 18.17 -17.22 6.80
C LYS A 147 18.35 -16.94 8.29
N GLY A 148 17.35 -17.21 9.13
CA GLY A 148 17.42 -16.92 10.56
C GLY A 148 17.54 -15.43 10.87
N GLU A 149 16.93 -14.57 10.06
CA GLU A 149 16.97 -13.12 10.28
C GLU A 149 16.29 -12.76 11.62
N PRO A 150 16.96 -12.00 12.51
CA PRO A 150 16.53 -11.82 13.89
C PRO A 150 15.19 -11.08 14.03
N HIS A 151 14.81 -10.25 13.07
CA HIS A 151 13.58 -9.46 13.11
C HIS A 151 12.31 -10.32 13.04
N VAL A 152 12.39 -11.54 12.49
CA VAL A 152 11.20 -12.37 12.21
C VAL A 152 10.37 -12.65 13.45
N LYS A 153 11.00 -12.85 14.61
CA LYS A 153 10.30 -13.12 15.89
C LYS A 153 9.52 -11.92 16.43
N ASP A 154 9.88 -10.70 16.01
CA ASP A 154 9.33 -9.44 16.50
C ASP A 154 8.26 -8.87 15.57
N ILE A 155 7.91 -9.58 14.48
CA ILE A 155 6.89 -9.14 13.52
C ILE A 155 5.51 -9.14 14.16
N ASP A 156 4.82 -8.01 14.05
CA ASP A 156 3.41 -7.82 14.40
C ASP A 156 2.55 -7.52 13.15
N TYR A 157 3.16 -6.99 12.10
CA TYR A 157 2.45 -6.65 10.87
C TYR A 157 3.38 -6.71 9.65
N ILE A 158 2.88 -7.27 8.56
CA ILE A 158 3.51 -7.23 7.23
C ILE A 158 2.63 -6.40 6.30
N ALA A 159 3.24 -5.48 5.56
CA ALA A 159 2.56 -4.60 4.62
C ALA A 159 3.27 -4.57 3.26
N THR A 160 2.51 -4.24 2.23
CA THR A 160 2.99 -3.62 1.00
C THR A 160 3.03 -2.10 1.18
N LEU A 161 3.53 -1.37 0.19
CA LEU A 161 3.66 0.09 0.29
C LEU A 161 2.31 0.79 0.51
N GLU A 162 1.30 0.43 -0.29
CA GLU A 162 -0.05 0.99 -0.20
C GLU A 162 -0.76 0.62 1.12
N ALA A 163 -0.57 -0.62 1.60
CA ALA A 163 -1.09 -1.03 2.90
C ALA A 163 -0.46 -0.22 4.04
N TYR A 164 0.85 0.05 3.98
CA TYR A 164 1.55 0.88 4.94
C TYR A 164 1.04 2.32 4.96
N VAL A 165 0.98 2.97 3.79
CA VAL A 165 0.51 4.35 3.67
C VAL A 165 -0.93 4.47 4.15
N HIS A 166 -1.81 3.56 3.72
CA HIS A 166 -3.20 3.51 4.15
C HIS A 166 -3.33 3.36 5.67
N TRP A 167 -2.59 2.43 6.26
CA TRP A 167 -2.58 2.23 7.71
C TRP A 167 -2.19 3.51 8.47
N LYS A 168 -1.14 4.20 8.05
CA LYS A 168 -0.69 5.43 8.70
C LYS A 168 -1.71 6.58 8.56
N LEU A 169 -2.49 6.61 7.48
CA LEU A 169 -3.49 7.64 7.26
C LEU A 169 -4.84 7.37 7.94
N THR A 170 -5.19 6.09 8.15
CA THR A 170 -6.51 5.68 8.65
C THR A 170 -6.50 4.92 9.97
N GLY A 171 -5.34 4.44 10.41
CA GLY A 171 -5.21 3.49 11.51
C GLY A 171 -5.68 2.07 11.18
N LYS A 172 -6.12 1.79 9.93
CA LYS A 172 -6.67 0.50 9.50
C LYS A 172 -5.62 -0.32 8.76
N ARG A 173 -5.35 -1.55 9.23
CA ARG A 173 -4.46 -2.53 8.57
C ARG A 173 -5.27 -3.36 7.57
N VAL A 174 -5.58 -2.78 6.43
CA VAL A 174 -6.39 -3.38 5.37
C VAL A 174 -5.69 -3.27 4.02
N LEU A 175 -6.07 -4.13 3.08
CA LEU A 175 -5.53 -4.14 1.72
C LEU A 175 -6.59 -4.67 0.75
N GLY A 176 -6.65 -4.11 -0.45
CA GLY A 176 -7.52 -4.58 -1.51
C GLY A 176 -7.09 -5.94 -2.05
N ILE A 177 -8.07 -6.76 -2.46
CA ILE A 177 -7.83 -8.15 -2.88
C ILE A 177 -6.87 -8.26 -4.07
N GLY A 178 -6.83 -7.24 -4.93
CA GLY A 178 -5.92 -7.22 -6.07
C GLY A 178 -4.45 -7.22 -5.63
N ASP A 179 -4.09 -6.44 -4.62
CA ASP A 179 -2.73 -6.44 -4.08
C ASP A 179 -2.48 -7.56 -3.08
N VAL A 180 -3.49 -7.97 -2.30
CA VAL A 180 -3.43 -9.19 -1.47
C VAL A 180 -2.97 -10.39 -2.30
N ALA A 181 -3.45 -10.52 -3.54
CA ALA A 181 -3.05 -11.56 -4.49
C ALA A 181 -1.57 -11.47 -4.90
N GLY A 182 -0.91 -10.35 -4.63
CA GLY A 182 0.54 -10.17 -4.80
C GLY A 182 1.35 -10.38 -3.51
N MET A 183 0.70 -10.59 -2.37
CA MET A 183 1.33 -10.94 -1.10
C MET A 183 1.30 -12.44 -0.82
N PHE A 184 0.14 -13.05 -1.04
CA PHE A 184 -0.17 -14.43 -0.69
C PHE A 184 -1.30 -14.97 -1.58
N PRO A 185 -1.40 -16.30 -1.84
CA PRO A 185 -2.50 -16.88 -2.60
C PRO A 185 -3.88 -16.54 -2.02
N VAL A 186 -4.80 -16.16 -2.89
CA VAL A 186 -6.20 -15.87 -2.55
C VAL A 186 -7.13 -16.96 -3.04
N ASP A 187 -8.26 -17.15 -2.37
CA ASP A 187 -9.37 -17.97 -2.81
C ASP A 187 -10.46 -17.08 -3.41
N SER A 188 -10.71 -17.25 -4.71
CA SER A 188 -11.70 -16.47 -5.44
C SER A 188 -13.14 -16.67 -4.95
N THR A 189 -13.43 -17.80 -4.30
CA THR A 189 -14.76 -18.12 -3.76
C THR A 189 -15.02 -17.33 -2.48
N THR A 190 -14.07 -17.34 -1.55
CA THR A 190 -14.18 -16.61 -0.28
C THR A 190 -13.80 -15.15 -0.43
N ARG A 191 -13.05 -14.80 -1.48
CA ARG A 191 -12.47 -13.46 -1.72
C ARG A 191 -11.58 -13.00 -0.56
N ASP A 192 -10.78 -13.94 -0.05
CA ASP A 192 -9.83 -13.73 1.04
C ASP A 192 -8.62 -14.63 0.81
N TYR A 193 -7.65 -14.61 1.71
CA TYR A 193 -6.50 -15.51 1.69
C TYR A 193 -6.93 -16.97 1.63
N ASN A 194 -6.15 -17.79 0.93
CA ASN A 194 -6.37 -19.25 0.88
C ASN A 194 -6.02 -19.87 2.23
N GLU A 195 -7.02 -20.16 3.06
CA GLU A 195 -6.86 -20.67 4.42
C GLU A 195 -6.11 -22.00 4.50
N LYS A 196 -6.26 -22.87 3.49
CA LYS A 196 -5.50 -24.12 3.43
C LYS A 196 -4.00 -23.82 3.34
N MET A 197 -3.61 -22.88 2.48
CA MET A 197 -2.21 -22.51 2.31
C MET A 197 -1.67 -21.71 3.52
N VAL A 198 -2.51 -20.94 4.18
CA VAL A 198 -2.18 -20.28 5.47
C VAL A 198 -1.82 -21.33 6.51
N GLN A 199 -2.65 -22.39 6.67
CA GLN A 199 -2.38 -23.51 7.59
C GLN A 199 -1.10 -24.25 7.21
N GLN A 200 -0.90 -24.56 5.93
CA GLN A 200 0.32 -25.21 5.44
C GLN A 200 1.57 -24.39 5.78
N PHE A 201 1.51 -23.07 5.63
CA PHE A 201 2.62 -22.20 6.02
C PHE A 201 2.86 -22.24 7.53
N ASP A 202 1.82 -22.08 8.34
CA ASP A 202 1.93 -22.12 9.82
C ASP A 202 2.50 -23.45 10.33
N GLU A 203 2.13 -24.58 9.70
CA GLU A 203 2.68 -25.90 9.99
C GLU A 203 4.16 -26.00 9.62
N GLN A 204 4.54 -25.46 8.46
CA GLN A 204 5.92 -25.47 7.95
C GLN A 204 6.88 -24.70 8.86
N VAL A 205 6.40 -23.62 9.47
CA VAL A 205 7.23 -22.76 10.36
C VAL A 205 7.03 -23.07 11.86
N ALA A 206 6.21 -24.04 12.22
CA ALA A 206 5.86 -24.34 13.61
C ALA A 206 7.07 -24.64 14.50
N SER A 207 8.11 -25.31 13.96
CA SER A 207 9.32 -25.66 14.69
C SER A 207 10.18 -24.45 15.11
N TYR A 208 9.98 -23.29 14.49
CA TYR A 208 10.71 -22.07 14.85
C TYR A 208 10.15 -21.39 16.12
N GLY A 209 8.90 -21.70 16.51
CA GLY A 209 8.29 -21.21 17.76
C GLY A 209 7.98 -19.72 17.77
N PHE A 210 7.64 -19.13 16.62
CA PHE A 210 7.27 -17.71 16.54
C PHE A 210 6.01 -17.40 17.36
N PRO A 211 5.91 -16.20 17.98
CA PRO A 211 4.75 -15.82 18.79
C PRO A 211 3.51 -15.47 17.97
N TRP A 212 3.66 -15.35 16.65
CA TRP A 212 2.61 -15.00 15.69
C TRP A 212 2.17 -16.19 14.84
N LYS A 213 1.02 -16.05 14.22
CA LYS A 213 0.52 -16.89 13.13
C LYS A 213 0.38 -16.02 11.89
N LEU A 214 0.54 -16.62 10.69
CA LEU A 214 0.55 -15.87 9.44
C LEU A 214 -0.66 -14.94 9.31
N ARG A 215 -1.86 -15.47 9.53
CA ARG A 215 -3.09 -14.69 9.41
C ARG A 215 -3.15 -13.46 10.33
N GLY A 216 -2.49 -13.53 11.49
CA GLY A 216 -2.45 -12.45 12.48
C GLY A 216 -1.56 -11.27 12.09
N ILE A 217 -0.56 -11.50 11.23
CA ILE A 217 0.40 -10.47 10.80
C ILE A 217 0.11 -9.91 9.40
N LEU A 218 -0.84 -10.48 8.66
CA LEU A 218 -1.27 -10.01 7.35
C LEU A 218 -2.37 -8.94 7.45
N PRO A 219 -2.47 -8.00 6.48
CA PRO A 219 -3.58 -7.07 6.42
C PRO A 219 -4.92 -7.79 6.23
N LYS A 220 -6.01 -7.18 6.70
CA LYS A 220 -7.34 -7.68 6.38
C LYS A 220 -7.64 -7.46 4.89
N CYS A 221 -8.04 -8.53 4.20
CA CYS A 221 -8.43 -8.45 2.80
C CYS A 221 -9.78 -7.75 2.65
N LEU A 222 -9.87 -6.81 1.71
CA LEU A 222 -11.09 -6.10 1.33
C LEU A 222 -11.31 -6.19 -0.18
N VAL A 223 -12.57 -6.22 -0.60
CA VAL A 223 -12.93 -6.05 -2.01
C VAL A 223 -13.37 -4.61 -2.28
N ALA A 224 -13.33 -4.21 -3.56
CA ALA A 224 -13.75 -2.87 -3.98
C ALA A 224 -15.16 -2.53 -3.45
N GLY A 225 -15.32 -1.31 -2.94
CA GLY A 225 -16.57 -0.82 -2.36
C GLY A 225 -16.79 -1.13 -0.88
N GLN A 226 -15.92 -1.92 -0.25
CA GLN A 226 -15.96 -2.13 1.20
C GLN A 226 -15.35 -0.95 1.96
N ASP A 227 -15.78 -0.77 3.21
CA ASP A 227 -15.28 0.27 4.11
C ASP A 227 -13.82 0.01 4.49
N ALA A 228 -12.93 0.87 4.05
CA ALA A 228 -11.52 0.87 4.41
C ALA A 228 -11.16 1.93 5.47
N GLY A 229 -12.14 2.64 6.00
CA GLY A 229 -11.95 3.70 7.00
C GLY A 229 -11.88 5.09 6.40
N CYS A 230 -11.64 6.04 7.28
CA CYS A 230 -11.54 7.46 6.94
C CYS A 230 -10.19 8.03 7.36
N LEU A 231 -9.78 9.11 6.72
CA LEU A 231 -8.61 9.90 7.06
C LEU A 231 -8.73 10.39 8.51
N THR A 232 -7.77 10.05 9.35
CA THR A 232 -7.71 10.53 10.74
C THR A 232 -7.17 11.97 10.80
N GLU A 233 -7.24 12.61 11.97
CA GLU A 233 -6.63 13.95 12.17
C GLU A 233 -5.09 13.87 12.01
N GLU A 234 -4.48 12.82 12.53
CA GLU A 234 -3.04 12.56 12.37
C GLU A 234 -2.71 12.26 10.91
N GLY A 235 -3.53 11.44 10.24
CA GLY A 235 -3.37 11.12 8.83
C GLY A 235 -3.51 12.35 7.93
N ALA A 236 -4.45 13.25 8.23
CA ALA A 236 -4.61 14.51 7.49
C ALA A 236 -3.37 15.41 7.62
N LYS A 237 -2.82 15.55 8.83
CA LYS A 237 -1.58 16.29 9.08
C LYS A 237 -0.35 15.62 8.43
N LEU A 238 -0.34 14.29 8.37
CA LEU A 238 0.73 13.54 7.74
C LEU A 238 0.71 13.71 6.21
N LEU A 239 -0.48 13.72 5.59
CA LEU A 239 -0.64 13.97 4.15
C LEU A 239 -0.41 15.45 3.81
N ASP A 240 -1.00 16.34 4.59
CA ASP A 240 -0.91 17.80 4.43
C ASP A 240 -0.30 18.47 5.67
N PRO A 241 1.03 18.64 5.71
CA PRO A 241 1.70 19.33 6.83
C PRO A 241 1.26 20.76 7.04
N SER A 242 0.59 21.40 6.06
CA SER A 242 0.01 22.73 6.25
C SER A 242 -1.20 22.73 7.21
N GLY A 243 -1.77 21.56 7.48
CA GLY A 243 -2.90 21.33 8.37
C GLY A 243 -4.24 21.87 7.83
N ARG A 244 -4.36 22.06 6.50
CA ARG A 244 -5.59 22.57 5.87
C ARG A 244 -6.55 21.47 5.47
N LEU A 245 -6.02 20.25 5.19
CA LEU A 245 -6.85 19.12 4.80
C LEU A 245 -7.69 18.64 6.00
N GLU A 246 -8.99 18.57 5.79
CA GLU A 246 -9.95 18.09 6.79
C GLU A 246 -9.86 16.57 6.97
N ALA A 247 -9.99 16.10 8.21
CA ALA A 247 -10.13 14.67 8.51
C ALA A 247 -11.55 14.16 8.17
N GLY A 248 -11.75 12.83 8.28
CA GLY A 248 -13.06 12.21 8.06
C GLY A 248 -13.36 11.86 6.60
N ILE A 249 -12.44 12.12 5.67
CA ILE A 249 -12.59 11.76 4.27
C ILE A 249 -12.50 10.24 4.13
N PRO A 250 -13.48 9.56 3.49
CA PRO A 250 -13.44 8.12 3.30
C PRO A 250 -12.33 7.70 2.33
N LEU A 251 -11.67 6.57 2.63
CA LEU A 251 -10.69 5.95 1.75
C LEU A 251 -11.25 4.67 1.13
N CYS A 252 -10.88 4.43 -0.13
CA CYS A 252 -11.09 3.14 -0.78
C CYS A 252 -10.08 2.10 -0.24
N PRO A 253 -10.37 0.78 -0.34
CA PRO A 253 -9.34 -0.23 -0.15
C PRO A 253 -8.12 0.08 -1.04
N PRO A 254 -6.90 0.15 -0.47
CA PRO A 254 -5.70 0.42 -1.26
C PRO A 254 -5.38 -0.77 -2.16
N GLU A 255 -4.97 -0.52 -3.40
CA GLU A 255 -4.78 -1.56 -4.43
C GLU A 255 -3.42 -1.43 -5.12
N GLY A 256 -2.98 -2.52 -5.75
CA GLY A 256 -1.78 -2.53 -6.57
C GLY A 256 -1.97 -1.89 -7.95
N ASP A 257 -0.88 -1.46 -8.55
CA ASP A 257 -0.84 -0.77 -9.85
C ASP A 257 -1.36 -1.64 -11.02
N ALA A 258 -1.15 -2.95 -10.98
CA ALA A 258 -1.61 -3.84 -12.06
C ALA A 258 -3.14 -3.87 -12.14
N GLY A 259 -3.85 -4.06 -11.02
CA GLY A 259 -5.31 -4.11 -10.99
C GLY A 259 -5.95 -2.76 -11.32
N THR A 260 -5.45 -1.68 -10.73
CA THR A 260 -5.94 -0.32 -11.01
C THR A 260 -5.65 0.12 -12.43
N GLY A 261 -4.48 -0.26 -12.98
CA GLY A 261 -4.10 0.01 -14.37
C GLY A 261 -5.03 -0.66 -15.37
N MET A 262 -5.43 -1.91 -15.14
CA MET A 262 -6.42 -2.60 -15.98
C MET A 262 -7.77 -1.87 -16.00
N VAL A 263 -8.25 -1.42 -14.84
CA VAL A 263 -9.50 -0.64 -14.76
C VAL A 263 -9.36 0.70 -15.47
N ALA A 264 -8.25 1.41 -15.26
CA ALA A 264 -8.01 2.72 -15.86
C ALA A 264 -7.90 2.68 -17.39
N THR A 265 -7.38 1.59 -17.95
CA THR A 265 -7.22 1.40 -19.40
C THR A 265 -8.39 0.67 -20.07
N ASN A 266 -9.37 0.21 -19.29
CA ASN A 266 -10.51 -0.58 -19.75
C ASN A 266 -10.07 -1.83 -20.57
N SER A 267 -9.00 -2.49 -20.12
CA SER A 267 -8.37 -3.65 -20.77
C SER A 267 -8.77 -4.98 -20.12
#